data_814c1efd1a6d56a2b4b7d696814bb0ba
#
_entry.id   814c1efd1a6d56a2b4b7d696814bb0ba
#
_cell.length_a   1.000
_cell.length_b   1.000
_cell.length_c   1.000
_cell.angle_alpha   90.00
_cell.angle_beta   90.00
_cell.angle_gamma   90.00
#
_symmetry.space_group_name_H-M   'P 1'
#
loop_
_entity.id
_entity.type
_entity.pdbx_description
1 polymer ?
#
loop_
_entity_poly.entity_id
_entity_poly.type
_entity_poly.pdbx_seq_one_letter_code
_entity_poly.pdbx_strand_id
1 'polypeptide(L)'
;MKKLFYLFLTCLLLAGCRDNRYYLDKVEALWGADYDSVQHYLLKVDSASLTQEDALDYYYFRMKASYAYLMAMEKSLLDSMIGTMRERYPKGHERAFYARFFQMVYYYNRLDDRKVTDGLIDELRGYIRNRRDSSFWYRYKYQLKFYQ
;
A
#
# COMPACT_ATOMS: atom_id res chain seq x y z
N MET A 1 2.35 -8.97 47.72
CA MET A 1 3.11 -9.71 46.70
C MET A 1 2.30 -10.06 45.45
N LYS A 2 1.09 -10.66 45.55
CA LYS A 2 0.28 -11.05 44.36
C LYS A 2 -0.09 -9.87 43.45
N LYS A 3 -0.45 -8.70 44.01
CA LYS A 3 -0.79 -7.49 43.22
C LYS A 3 0.40 -6.93 42.44
N LEU A 4 1.60 -6.98 43.00
CA LEU A 4 2.84 -6.55 42.33
C LEU A 4 3.21 -7.49 41.18
N PHE A 5 2.97 -8.80 41.36
CA PHE A 5 3.21 -9.81 40.34
C PHE A 5 2.26 -9.63 39.13
N TYR A 6 0.97 -9.35 39.38
CA TYR A 6 0.01 -9.05 38.29
C TYR A 6 0.35 -7.76 37.56
N LEU A 7 0.80 -6.73 38.30
CA LEU A 7 1.24 -5.46 37.69
C LEU A 7 2.48 -5.69 36.79
N PHE A 8 3.43 -6.49 37.26
CA PHE A 8 4.64 -6.83 36.50
C PHE A 8 4.31 -7.71 35.26
N LEU A 9 3.38 -8.66 35.40
CA LEU A 9 2.91 -9.50 34.32
C LEU A 9 2.15 -8.68 33.25
N THR A 10 1.29 -7.74 33.66
CA THR A 10 0.61 -6.82 32.73
C THR A 10 1.58 -5.88 32.03
N CYS A 11 2.61 -5.35 32.73
CA CYS A 11 3.67 -4.56 32.09
C CYS A 11 4.50 -5.37 31.11
N LEU A 12 4.80 -6.64 31.39
CA LEU A 12 5.50 -7.54 30.46
C LEU A 12 4.66 -7.87 29.21
N LEU A 13 3.35 -8.05 29.38
CA LEU A 13 2.43 -8.27 28.25
C LEU A 13 2.28 -7.02 27.39
N LEU A 14 2.31 -5.82 27.97
CA LEU A 14 2.26 -4.56 27.24
C LEU A 14 3.60 -4.22 26.58
N ALA A 15 4.74 -4.63 27.14
CA ALA A 15 6.06 -4.38 26.56
C ALA A 15 6.38 -5.29 25.34
N GLY A 16 5.62 -6.37 25.14
CA GLY A 16 5.80 -7.32 24.04
C GLY A 16 5.07 -6.95 22.73
N CYS A 17 4.04 -6.13 22.80
CA CYS A 17 3.29 -5.70 21.63
C CYS A 17 3.91 -4.42 21.05
N ARG A 18 4.94 -4.56 20.23
CA ARG A 18 5.27 -3.45 19.30
C ARG A 18 4.10 -3.33 18.35
N ASP A 19 3.41 -2.21 18.43
CA ASP A 19 2.26 -1.86 17.61
C ASP A 19 2.63 -1.94 16.13
N ASN A 20 1.79 -2.57 15.31
CA ASN A 20 1.94 -2.59 13.85
C ASN A 20 2.15 -1.18 13.29
N ARG A 21 1.50 -0.18 13.90
CA ARG A 21 1.66 1.23 13.54
C ARG A 21 3.12 1.68 13.60
N TYR A 22 3.87 1.29 14.64
CA TYR A 22 5.30 1.62 14.75
C TYR A 22 6.10 1.12 13.53
N TYR A 23 5.83 -0.10 13.06
CA TYR A 23 6.54 -0.66 11.90
C TYR A 23 6.13 0.04 10.61
N LEU A 24 4.85 0.35 10.44
CA LEU A 24 4.34 1.07 9.27
C LEU A 24 4.86 2.50 9.19
N ASP A 25 4.98 3.21 10.32
CA ASP A 25 5.59 4.55 10.39
C ASP A 25 7.08 4.50 9.98
N LYS A 26 7.81 3.43 10.37
CA LYS A 26 9.19 3.22 9.91
C LYS A 26 9.27 2.96 8.41
N VAL A 27 8.35 2.17 7.88
CA VAL A 27 8.25 1.92 6.42
C VAL A 27 8.03 3.22 5.68
N GLU A 28 7.09 4.05 6.11
CA GLU A 28 6.79 5.33 5.48
C GLU A 28 7.98 6.30 5.53
N ALA A 29 8.62 6.43 6.70
CA ALA A 29 9.77 7.31 6.91
C ALA A 29 11.01 6.92 6.08
N LEU A 30 11.21 5.62 5.84
CA LEU A 30 12.37 5.09 5.12
C LEU A 30 12.09 4.87 3.62
N TRP A 31 10.85 5.11 3.18
CA TRP A 31 10.46 4.88 1.80
C TRP A 31 11.27 5.76 0.83
N GLY A 32 11.98 5.10 -0.08
CA GLY A 32 12.85 5.78 -1.07
C GLY A 32 14.26 6.12 -0.57
N ALA A 33 14.55 5.93 0.72
CA ALA A 33 15.88 6.16 1.30
C ALA A 33 16.64 4.84 1.55
N ASP A 34 15.95 3.82 2.08
CA ASP A 34 16.55 2.52 2.44
C ASP A 34 15.55 1.39 2.20
N TYR A 35 15.68 0.75 1.04
CA TYR A 35 14.77 -0.33 0.63
C TYR A 35 14.89 -1.59 1.50
N ASP A 36 16.07 -1.93 1.95
CA ASP A 36 16.30 -3.13 2.77
C ASP A 36 15.63 -2.97 4.14
N SER A 37 15.77 -1.80 4.75
CA SER A 37 15.06 -1.46 5.98
C SER A 37 13.55 -1.44 5.79
N VAL A 38 13.03 -0.93 4.69
CA VAL A 38 11.60 -0.98 4.35
C VAL A 38 11.09 -2.43 4.34
N GLN A 39 11.78 -3.33 3.62
CA GLN A 39 11.42 -4.76 3.59
C GLN A 39 11.48 -5.39 4.98
N HIS A 40 12.53 -5.11 5.75
CA HIS A 40 12.70 -5.61 7.10
C HIS A 40 11.53 -5.22 8.03
N TYR A 41 11.07 -3.96 7.97
CA TYR A 41 9.95 -3.51 8.80
C TYR A 41 8.61 -4.06 8.30
N LEU A 42 8.39 -4.17 6.98
CA LEU A 42 7.19 -4.80 6.43
C LEU A 42 7.01 -6.27 6.86
N LEU A 43 8.12 -7.01 7.00
CA LEU A 43 8.10 -8.40 7.48
C LEU A 43 7.78 -8.52 8.97
N LYS A 44 7.94 -7.44 9.76
CA LYS A 44 7.62 -7.43 11.20
C LYS A 44 6.17 -7.09 11.50
N VAL A 45 5.44 -6.60 10.53
CA VAL A 45 4.00 -6.32 10.68
C VAL A 45 3.24 -7.63 10.83
N ASP A 46 2.50 -7.77 11.93
CA ASP A 46 1.58 -8.88 12.12
C ASP A 46 0.28 -8.63 11.35
N SER A 47 0.17 -9.23 10.17
CA SER A 47 -0.99 -9.05 9.28
C SER A 47 -2.29 -9.61 9.84
N ALA A 48 -2.26 -10.48 10.86
CA ALA A 48 -3.44 -11.06 11.48
C ALA A 48 -4.11 -10.11 12.49
N SER A 49 -3.37 -9.12 13.01
CA SER A 49 -3.82 -8.19 14.04
C SER A 49 -3.92 -6.72 13.57
N LEU A 50 -4.03 -6.50 12.26
CA LEU A 50 -4.12 -5.16 11.69
C LEU A 50 -5.46 -4.49 12.01
N THR A 51 -5.41 -3.23 12.42
CA THR A 51 -6.60 -2.36 12.38
C THR A 51 -6.98 -2.08 10.91
N GLN A 52 -8.18 -1.57 10.67
CA GLN A 52 -8.60 -1.22 9.30
C GLN A 52 -7.67 -0.16 8.68
N GLU A 53 -7.17 0.77 9.48
CA GLU A 53 -6.24 1.82 9.05
C GLU A 53 -4.88 1.26 8.72
N ASP A 54 -4.31 0.45 9.62
CA ASP A 54 -3.01 -0.18 9.42
C ASP A 54 -3.04 -1.15 8.23
N ALA A 55 -4.17 -1.83 8.01
CA ALA A 55 -4.34 -2.72 6.86
C ALA A 55 -4.20 -1.97 5.52
N LEU A 56 -4.77 -0.75 5.39
CA LEU A 56 -4.62 0.06 4.19
C LEU A 56 -3.17 0.43 3.92
N ASP A 57 -2.46 0.89 4.97
CA ASP A 57 -1.04 1.25 4.87
C ASP A 57 -0.18 0.01 4.55
N TYR A 58 -0.42 -1.10 5.25
CA TYR A 58 0.30 -2.34 5.03
C TYR A 58 0.15 -2.84 3.58
N TYR A 59 -1.07 -2.99 3.08
CA TYR A 59 -1.30 -3.47 1.73
C TYR A 59 -0.77 -2.49 0.68
N TYR A 60 -0.91 -1.18 0.90
CA TYR A 60 -0.34 -0.16 0.04
C TYR A 60 1.18 -0.33 -0.12
N PHE A 61 1.90 -0.41 1.00
CA PHE A 61 3.35 -0.58 0.97
C PHE A 61 3.80 -1.94 0.45
N ARG A 62 3.07 -3.01 0.74
CA ARG A 62 3.36 -4.36 0.20
C ARG A 62 3.20 -4.40 -1.32
N MET A 63 2.13 -3.85 -1.86
CA MET A 63 1.92 -3.76 -3.31
C MET A 63 2.96 -2.88 -3.98
N LYS A 64 3.32 -1.77 -3.36
CA LYS A 64 4.34 -0.83 -3.87
C LYS A 64 5.74 -1.42 -3.84
N ALA A 65 6.04 -2.25 -2.83
CA ALA A 65 7.34 -2.89 -2.65
C ALA A 65 7.52 -4.14 -3.51
N SER A 66 6.45 -4.84 -3.89
CA SER A 66 6.56 -6.14 -4.57
C SER A 66 5.47 -6.37 -5.62
N TYR A 67 5.90 -6.43 -6.87
CA TYR A 67 5.05 -6.85 -7.99
C TYR A 67 4.50 -8.27 -7.77
N ALA A 68 5.34 -9.20 -7.31
CA ALA A 68 4.92 -10.57 -7.03
C ALA A 68 3.82 -10.64 -5.97
N TYR A 69 3.90 -9.79 -4.94
CA TYR A 69 2.87 -9.69 -3.93
C TYR A 69 1.53 -9.21 -4.52
N LEU A 70 1.57 -8.15 -5.34
CA LEU A 70 0.39 -7.65 -6.05
C LEU A 70 -0.25 -8.75 -6.91
N MET A 71 0.56 -9.49 -7.67
CA MET A 71 0.06 -10.57 -8.53
C MET A 71 -0.47 -11.77 -7.76
N ALA A 72 -0.04 -11.99 -6.52
CA ALA A 72 -0.51 -13.09 -5.67
C ALA A 72 -1.81 -12.76 -4.92
N MET A 73 -2.23 -11.50 -4.88
CA MET A 73 -3.44 -11.10 -4.14
C MET A 73 -4.71 -11.69 -4.75
N GLU A 74 -5.67 -12.02 -3.88
CA GLU A 74 -7.03 -12.33 -4.31
C GLU A 74 -7.72 -11.08 -4.86
N LYS A 75 -8.43 -11.22 -5.98
CA LYS A 75 -9.11 -10.10 -6.66
C LYS A 75 -10.07 -9.35 -5.72
N SER A 76 -10.84 -10.07 -4.92
CA SER A 76 -11.80 -9.49 -3.97
C SER A 76 -11.12 -8.61 -2.92
N LEU A 77 -9.95 -9.04 -2.41
CA LEU A 77 -9.17 -8.27 -1.45
C LEU A 77 -8.57 -7.02 -2.12
N LEU A 78 -8.02 -7.16 -3.32
CA LEU A 78 -7.50 -6.03 -4.09
C LEU A 78 -8.58 -4.98 -4.34
N ASP A 79 -9.75 -5.39 -4.86
CA ASP A 79 -10.86 -4.48 -5.16
C ASP A 79 -11.37 -3.77 -3.90
N SER A 80 -11.47 -4.48 -2.78
CA SER A 80 -11.85 -3.90 -1.48
C SER A 80 -10.84 -2.83 -1.02
N MET A 81 -9.54 -3.14 -1.07
CA MET A 81 -8.48 -2.19 -0.67
C MET A 81 -8.46 -0.95 -1.57
N ILE A 82 -8.61 -1.14 -2.87
CA ILE A 82 -8.67 -0.04 -3.85
C ILE A 82 -9.92 0.82 -3.63
N GLY A 83 -11.08 0.21 -3.37
CA GLY A 83 -12.31 0.90 -3.03
C GLY A 83 -12.12 1.81 -1.83
N THR A 84 -11.63 1.26 -0.72
CA THR A 84 -11.38 2.00 0.53
C THR A 84 -10.35 3.11 0.34
N MET A 85 -9.25 2.89 -0.42
CA MET A 85 -8.27 3.94 -0.70
C MET A 85 -8.87 5.10 -1.50
N ARG A 86 -9.79 4.82 -2.43
CA ARG A 86 -10.45 5.85 -3.23
C ARG A 86 -11.45 6.68 -2.43
N GLU A 87 -12.13 6.07 -1.48
CA GLU A 87 -13.05 6.75 -0.58
C GLU A 87 -12.28 7.64 0.42
N ARG A 88 -11.16 7.13 0.94
CA ARG A 88 -10.38 7.82 1.97
C ARG A 88 -9.54 8.97 1.42
N TYR A 89 -8.95 8.81 0.23
CA TYR A 89 -8.03 9.80 -0.33
C TYR A 89 -8.67 10.59 -1.48
N PRO A 90 -8.58 11.93 -1.45
CA PRO A 90 -9.14 12.76 -2.52
C PRO A 90 -8.45 12.50 -3.85
N LYS A 91 -9.17 12.77 -4.94
CA LYS A 91 -8.59 12.72 -6.29
C LYS A 91 -7.35 13.61 -6.35
N GLY A 92 -6.26 13.05 -6.83
CA GLY A 92 -4.96 13.74 -6.89
C GLY A 92 -4.04 13.47 -5.70
N HIS A 93 -4.47 12.78 -4.67
CA HIS A 93 -3.59 12.24 -3.64
C HIS A 93 -2.76 11.07 -4.20
N GLU A 94 -1.49 10.94 -3.80
CA GLU A 94 -0.59 9.89 -4.28
C GLU A 94 -1.17 8.48 -4.10
N ARG A 95 -1.75 8.19 -2.94
CA ARG A 95 -2.34 6.87 -2.64
C ARG A 95 -3.56 6.55 -3.51
N ALA A 96 -4.37 7.56 -3.88
CA ALA A 96 -5.47 7.36 -4.82
C ALA A 96 -4.98 7.04 -6.23
N PHE A 97 -3.88 7.66 -6.66
CA PHE A 97 -3.21 7.32 -7.92
C PHE A 97 -2.68 5.89 -7.90
N TYR A 98 -1.92 5.51 -6.86
CA TYR A 98 -1.38 4.15 -6.76
C TYR A 98 -2.46 3.08 -6.69
N ALA A 99 -3.60 3.34 -6.03
CA ALA A 99 -4.72 2.41 -6.03
C ALA A 99 -5.17 2.07 -7.46
N ARG A 100 -5.31 3.08 -8.32
CA ARG A 100 -5.64 2.88 -9.74
C ARG A 100 -4.52 2.24 -10.53
N PHE A 101 -3.28 2.61 -10.25
CA PHE A 101 -2.11 2.02 -10.89
C PHE A 101 -1.98 0.53 -10.58
N PHE A 102 -2.13 0.11 -9.32
CA PHE A 102 -2.11 -1.29 -8.94
C PHE A 102 -3.27 -2.08 -9.58
N GLN A 103 -4.46 -1.50 -9.62
CA GLN A 103 -5.60 -2.10 -10.29
C GLN A 103 -5.29 -2.32 -11.79
N MET A 104 -4.79 -1.31 -12.48
CA MET A 104 -4.40 -1.39 -13.89
C MET A 104 -3.36 -2.49 -14.12
N VAL A 105 -2.28 -2.51 -13.32
CA VAL A 105 -1.21 -3.52 -13.43
C VAL A 105 -1.75 -4.93 -13.21
N TYR A 106 -2.63 -5.13 -12.23
CA TYR A 106 -3.24 -6.42 -11.93
C TYR A 106 -4.16 -6.90 -13.06
N TYR A 107 -5.06 -6.05 -13.54
CA TYR A 107 -5.98 -6.40 -14.63
C TYR A 107 -5.24 -6.68 -15.93
N TYR A 108 -4.21 -5.91 -16.24
CA TYR A 108 -3.36 -6.13 -17.41
C TYR A 108 -2.63 -7.48 -17.36
N ASN A 109 -1.92 -7.77 -16.25
CA ASN A 109 -0.97 -8.88 -16.21
C ASN A 109 -1.58 -10.19 -15.70
N ARG A 110 -2.62 -10.16 -14.87
CA ARG A 110 -3.21 -11.36 -14.27
C ARG A 110 -4.54 -11.76 -14.91
N LEU A 111 -5.35 -10.80 -15.29
CA LEU A 111 -6.69 -11.08 -15.82
C LEU A 111 -6.76 -10.95 -17.36
N ASP A 112 -5.76 -10.34 -17.98
CA ASP A 112 -5.73 -9.99 -19.42
C ASP A 112 -7.00 -9.22 -19.87
N ASP A 113 -7.59 -8.43 -18.98
CA ASP A 113 -8.78 -7.64 -19.24
C ASP A 113 -8.41 -6.29 -19.85
N ARG A 114 -8.26 -6.27 -21.16
CA ARG A 114 -7.87 -5.08 -21.93
C ARG A 114 -8.86 -3.95 -21.79
N LYS A 115 -10.15 -4.23 -21.79
CA LYS A 115 -11.19 -3.21 -21.70
C LYS A 115 -11.12 -2.42 -20.39
N VAL A 116 -10.96 -3.13 -19.26
CA VAL A 116 -10.80 -2.49 -17.94
C VAL A 116 -9.47 -1.77 -17.87
N THR A 117 -8.40 -2.37 -18.37
CA THR A 117 -7.06 -1.79 -18.40
C THR A 117 -7.01 -0.47 -19.16
N ASP A 118 -7.59 -0.39 -20.35
CA ASP A 118 -7.62 0.83 -21.17
C ASP A 118 -8.36 1.96 -20.46
N GLY A 119 -9.50 1.67 -19.83
CA GLY A 119 -10.25 2.64 -19.03
C GLY A 119 -9.43 3.18 -17.84
N LEU A 120 -8.67 2.31 -17.16
CA LEU A 120 -7.80 2.71 -16.06
C LEU A 120 -6.60 3.53 -16.53
N ILE A 121 -6.02 3.21 -17.70
CA ILE A 121 -4.95 3.99 -18.33
C ILE A 121 -5.43 5.42 -18.61
N ASP A 122 -6.63 5.58 -19.18
CA ASP A 122 -7.19 6.90 -19.48
C ASP A 122 -7.46 7.71 -18.21
N GLU A 123 -7.97 7.06 -17.15
CA GLU A 123 -8.14 7.71 -15.85
C GLU A 123 -6.79 8.18 -15.29
N LEU A 124 -5.76 7.31 -15.29
CA LEU A 124 -4.41 7.63 -14.80
C LEU A 124 -3.74 8.76 -15.61
N ARG A 125 -3.96 8.81 -16.93
CA ARG A 125 -3.50 9.91 -17.78
C ARG A 125 -4.15 11.24 -17.38
N GLY A 126 -5.44 11.22 -17.02
CA GLY A 126 -6.13 12.37 -16.48
C GLY A 126 -5.46 12.91 -15.21
N TYR A 127 -5.08 12.04 -14.30
CA TYR A 127 -4.32 12.40 -13.10
C TYR A 127 -2.98 13.08 -13.44
N ILE A 128 -2.22 12.49 -14.37
CA ILE A 128 -0.89 12.99 -14.76
C ILE A 128 -0.98 14.34 -15.48
N ARG A 129 -1.99 14.52 -16.36
CA ARG A 129 -2.17 15.74 -17.15
C ARG A 129 -2.39 16.98 -16.29
N ASN A 130 -3.05 16.82 -15.17
CA ASN A 130 -3.40 17.93 -14.28
C ASN A 130 -2.28 18.31 -13.29
N ARG A 131 -1.12 17.62 -13.31
CA ARG A 131 -0.02 17.84 -12.37
C ARG A 131 1.33 17.94 -13.09
N ARG A 132 1.52 19.03 -13.87
CA ARG A 132 2.68 19.21 -14.74
C ARG A 132 4.04 19.30 -14.05
N ASP A 133 4.09 19.67 -12.77
CA ASP A 133 5.33 20.10 -12.10
C ASP A 133 5.90 19.08 -11.10
N SER A 134 5.33 17.88 -10.96
CA SER A 134 5.82 16.88 -10.02
C SER A 134 6.67 15.83 -10.72
N SER A 135 7.94 15.69 -10.28
CA SER A 135 8.86 14.63 -10.75
C SER A 135 8.27 13.22 -10.62
N PHE A 136 7.40 13.00 -9.62
CA PHE A 136 6.61 11.80 -9.41
C PHE A 136 5.72 11.49 -10.62
N TRP A 137 4.89 12.45 -11.06
CA TRP A 137 3.96 12.30 -12.18
C TRP A 137 4.68 12.11 -13.51
N TYR A 138 5.81 12.77 -13.69
CA TYR A 138 6.64 12.62 -14.88
C TYR A 138 7.15 11.19 -15.03
N ARG A 139 7.57 10.54 -13.93
CA ARG A 139 8.02 9.14 -13.91
C ARG A 139 6.92 8.18 -14.38
N TYR A 140 5.69 8.35 -13.88
CA TYR A 140 4.56 7.46 -14.24
C TYR A 140 4.03 7.68 -15.65
N LYS A 141 4.19 8.86 -16.24
CA LYS A 141 3.87 9.11 -17.64
C LYS A 141 4.61 8.16 -18.58
N TYR A 142 5.86 7.84 -18.29
CA TYR A 142 6.63 6.87 -19.07
C TYR A 142 6.21 5.43 -18.78
N GLN A 143 5.94 5.07 -17.54
CA GLN A 143 5.49 3.73 -17.19
C GLN A 143 4.15 3.37 -17.85
N LEU A 144 3.20 4.29 -17.94
CA LEU A 144 1.92 4.04 -18.61
C LEU A 144 2.06 3.76 -20.11
N LYS A 145 3.14 4.18 -20.75
CA LYS A 145 3.39 3.85 -22.17
C LYS A 145 3.70 2.38 -22.41
N PHE A 146 4.17 1.65 -21.40
CA PHE A 146 4.44 0.22 -21.52
C PHE A 146 3.17 -0.64 -21.57
N TYR A 147 2.03 -0.11 -21.13
CA TYR A 147 0.77 -0.84 -21.07
C TYR A 147 -0.17 -0.51 -22.26
N GLN A 148 0.35 0.16 -23.27
CA GLN A 148 -0.33 0.44 -24.56
C GLN A 148 0.07 -0.57 -25.64
#